data_9849363bdec6699e70818997aea0f196
#
_entry.id   9849363bdec6699e70818997aea0f196
#
_cell.length_a   1.000
_cell.length_b   1.000
_cell.length_c   1.000
_cell.angle_alpha   90.00
_cell.angle_beta   90.00
_cell.angle_gamma   90.00
#
_symmetry.space_group_name_H-M   'P 1'
#
loop_
_entity.id
_entity.type
_entity.pdbx_description
1 polymer ?
#
loop_
_entity_poly.entity_id
_entity_poly.type
_entity_poly.pdbx_seq_one_letter_code
_entity_poly.pdbx_strand_id
1 'polypeptide(L)'
;MTRQQLGGAPPELVALCRLDETRNRRIVGWAMLVAERVVAYVPEHPRIAGGGLLNTYSSLDSVDRLLAHAGIHSVREWPELLSENLAEQRPTNP
;
A
#
# COMPACT_ATOMS: atom_id res chain seq x y z
N MET A 1 4.26 24.81 21.18
CA MET A 1 4.01 24.31 20.79
C MET A 1 3.70 23.54 20.57
N THR A 2 3.47 23.14 20.51
CA THR A 2 3.21 22.32 20.34
C THR A 2 2.72 21.74 19.52
N ARG A 3 2.89 21.35 18.85
CA ARG A 3 2.45 20.89 18.00
C ARG A 3 2.08 19.74 18.16
N GLN A 4 2.30 19.12 18.49
CA GLN A 4 2.08 18.02 18.68
C GLN A 4 0.94 17.62 18.94
N GLN A 5 0.38 18.15 18.97
CA GLN A 5 -0.78 17.88 19.27
C GLN A 5 -1.63 17.39 18.28
N LEU A 6 -1.32 17.12 17.17
CA LEU A 6 -2.12 16.62 16.15
C LEU A 6 -2.45 15.20 16.35
N GLY A 7 -2.99 14.84 17.41
CA GLY A 7 -3.43 13.52 17.62
C GLY A 7 -2.43 12.54 18.05
N GLY A 8 -1.29 12.98 18.41
CA GLY A 8 -0.35 12.11 19.04
C GLY A 8 0.50 11.31 18.10
N ALA A 9 0.09 10.11 17.76
CA ALA A 9 0.95 9.21 17.02
C ALA A 9 1.11 9.65 15.57
N PRO A 10 2.30 9.48 14.99
CA PRO A 10 2.46 9.75 13.56
C PRO A 10 1.70 8.72 12.73
N PRO A 11 1.40 9.03 11.49
CA PRO A 11 0.74 8.06 10.63
C PRO A 11 1.63 6.86 10.38
N GLU A 12 0.99 5.72 10.19
CA GLU A 12 1.71 4.50 9.84
C GLU A 12 1.51 4.23 8.36
N LEU A 13 2.58 3.87 7.66
CA LEU A 13 2.52 3.58 6.25
C LEU A 13 2.58 2.07 6.05
N VAL A 14 1.67 1.55 5.24
CA VAL A 14 1.57 0.13 4.95
C VAL A 14 1.55 -0.05 3.44
N ALA A 15 2.30 -1.02 2.94
CA ALA A 15 2.30 -1.28 1.50
C ALA A 15 1.11 -2.12 1.11
N LEU A 16 0.59 -1.88 -0.08
CA LEU A 16 -0.46 -2.71 -0.67
C LEU A 16 0.19 -3.50 -1.78
N CYS A 17 0.10 -4.83 -1.70
CA CYS A 17 0.88 -5.72 -2.55
C CYS A 17 0.01 -6.72 -3.26
N ARG A 18 0.51 -7.20 -4.39
CA ARG A 18 -0.13 -8.24 -5.16
C ARG A 18 0.93 -9.22 -5.61
N LEU A 19 0.58 -10.50 -5.70
CA LEU A 19 1.49 -11.49 -6.24
C LEU A 19 1.52 -11.39 -7.75
N ASP A 20 2.71 -11.39 -8.31
CA ASP A 20 2.85 -11.40 -9.76
C ASP A 20 2.84 -12.83 -10.30
N GLU A 21 3.15 -12.98 -11.55
CA GLU A 21 3.11 -14.28 -12.20
C GLU A 21 4.14 -15.24 -11.66
N THR A 22 5.21 -14.72 -11.09
CA THR A 22 6.25 -15.56 -10.51
C THR A 22 6.05 -15.75 -9.01
N ARG A 23 4.88 -15.33 -8.49
CA ARG A 23 4.53 -15.45 -7.10
C ARG A 23 5.36 -14.56 -6.18
N ASN A 24 5.96 -13.54 -6.73
CA ASN A 24 6.64 -12.54 -5.94
C ASN A 24 5.68 -11.41 -5.61
N ARG A 25 5.82 -10.85 -4.42
CA ARG A 25 5.00 -9.73 -4.03
C ARG A 25 5.49 -8.47 -4.71
N ARG A 26 4.55 -7.72 -5.26
CA ARG A 26 4.86 -6.42 -5.85
C ARG A 26 4.06 -5.35 -5.14
N ILE A 27 4.71 -4.26 -4.81
CA ILE A 27 4.02 -3.14 -4.19
C ILE A 27 3.25 -2.42 -5.28
N VAL A 28 1.92 -2.39 -5.14
CA VAL A 28 1.07 -1.77 -6.14
C VAL A 28 0.35 -0.54 -5.59
N GLY A 29 0.52 -0.25 -4.31
CA GLY A 29 -0.11 0.91 -3.72
C GLY A 29 0.32 1.07 -2.28
N TRP A 30 -0.28 2.04 -1.63
CA TRP A 30 0.06 2.37 -0.25
C TRP A 30 -1.18 2.69 0.54
N ALA A 31 -1.14 2.39 1.82
CA ALA A 31 -2.18 2.79 2.74
C ALA A 31 -1.53 3.54 3.90
N MET A 32 -2.15 4.64 4.29
CA MET A 32 -1.65 5.43 5.40
C MET A 32 -2.68 5.42 6.51
N LEU A 33 -2.28 4.97 7.68
CA LEU A 33 -3.16 4.90 8.83
C LEU A 33 -3.00 6.18 9.63
N VAL A 34 -4.03 7.01 9.64
CA VAL A 34 -3.99 8.30 10.30
C VAL A 34 -5.13 8.35 11.30
N ALA A 35 -4.81 8.37 12.57
CA ALA A 35 -5.79 8.39 13.63
C ALA A 35 -6.76 7.21 13.43
N GLU A 36 -8.01 7.50 13.15
CA GLU A 36 -8.99 6.44 13.01
C GLU A 36 -9.39 6.20 11.56
N ARG A 37 -8.57 6.68 10.63
CA ARG A 37 -8.91 6.54 9.22
C ARG A 37 -7.75 5.93 8.46
N VAL A 38 -8.06 5.31 7.35
CA VAL A 38 -7.05 4.75 6.46
C VAL A 38 -7.24 5.35 5.09
N VAL A 39 -6.15 5.91 4.55
CA VAL A 39 -6.16 6.43 3.19
C VAL A 39 -5.44 5.43 2.31
N ALA A 40 -6.12 4.86 1.34
CA ALA A 40 -5.53 3.87 0.45
C ALA A 40 -5.38 4.44 -0.95
N TYR A 41 -4.22 4.20 -1.55
CA TYR A 41 -3.90 4.69 -2.88
C TYR A 41 -3.32 3.54 -3.71
N VAL A 42 -4.01 3.20 -4.79
CA VAL A 42 -3.55 2.18 -5.74
C VAL A 42 -3.61 2.83 -7.12
N PRO A 43 -2.47 3.22 -7.68
CA PRO A 43 -2.47 3.98 -8.93
C PRO A 43 -3.03 3.22 -10.13
N GLU A 44 -2.95 1.90 -10.11
CA GLU A 44 -3.47 1.12 -11.22
C GLU A 44 -4.36 0.01 -10.69
N HIS A 45 -5.59 0.35 -10.43
CA HIS A 45 -6.53 -0.64 -9.92
C HIS A 45 -7.21 -1.33 -11.12
N PRO A 46 -7.21 -2.67 -11.14
CA PRO A 46 -7.69 -3.39 -12.33
C PRO A 46 -9.16 -3.17 -12.65
N ARG A 47 -9.93 -2.74 -11.69
CA ARG A 47 -11.36 -2.54 -11.91
C ARG A 47 -11.75 -1.12 -12.15
N ILE A 48 -10.79 -0.20 -12.17
CA ILE A 48 -11.08 1.20 -12.37
C ILE A 48 -10.41 1.63 -13.66
N ALA A 49 -11.20 1.75 -14.69
CA ALA A 49 -10.67 2.07 -16.01
C ALA A 49 -10.06 3.46 -16.01
N GLY A 50 -8.85 3.54 -16.52
CA GLY A 50 -8.20 4.83 -16.73
C GLY A 50 -7.71 5.51 -15.48
N GLY A 51 -7.68 4.81 -14.36
CA GLY A 51 -7.24 5.48 -13.16
C GLY A 51 -6.97 4.54 -12.03
N GLY A 52 -6.61 5.10 -10.92
CA GLY A 52 -6.34 4.33 -9.75
C GLY A 52 -7.42 4.52 -8.70
N LEU A 53 -7.17 3.94 -7.56
CA LEU A 53 -8.03 4.08 -6.41
C LEU A 53 -7.35 5.03 -5.44
N LEU A 54 -8.09 6.03 -4.97
CA LEU A 54 -7.65 6.88 -3.87
C LEU A 54 -8.87 7.15 -3.03
N ASN A 55 -8.90 6.59 -1.83
CA ASN A 55 -10.11 6.72 -1.02
C ASN A 55 -9.76 6.52 0.45
N THR A 56 -10.68 6.89 1.31
CA THR A 56 -10.51 6.71 2.73
C THR A 56 -11.45 5.64 3.25
N TYR A 57 -10.98 4.93 4.26
CA TYR A 57 -11.69 3.81 4.84
C TYR A 57 -11.64 3.90 6.35
N SER A 58 -12.51 3.18 7.01
CA SER A 58 -12.56 3.21 8.47
C SER A 58 -11.49 2.36 9.12
N SER A 59 -10.97 1.36 8.41
CA SER A 59 -9.95 0.48 8.98
C SER A 59 -9.16 -0.18 7.88
N LEU A 60 -7.98 -0.68 8.25
CA LEU A 60 -7.17 -1.44 7.31
C LEU A 60 -7.86 -2.74 6.92
N ASP A 61 -8.63 -3.30 7.84
CA ASP A 61 -9.40 -4.50 7.56
C ASP A 61 -10.38 -4.28 6.43
N SER A 62 -11.02 -3.12 6.40
CA SER A 62 -11.92 -2.77 5.32
C SER A 62 -11.18 -2.68 4.00
N VAL A 63 -9.98 -2.12 4.00
CA VAL A 63 -9.17 -2.02 2.79
C VAL A 63 -8.81 -3.40 2.28
N ASP A 64 -8.33 -4.27 3.17
CA ASP A 64 -7.97 -5.63 2.79
C ASP A 64 -9.15 -6.38 2.20
N ARG A 65 -10.31 -6.21 2.82
CA ARG A 65 -11.50 -6.92 2.36
C ARG A 65 -11.95 -6.43 1.00
N LEU A 66 -11.87 -5.13 0.80
CA LEU A 66 -12.28 -4.55 -0.48
C LEU A 66 -11.34 -4.94 -1.60
N LEU A 67 -10.03 -4.95 -1.33
CA LEU A 67 -9.06 -5.21 -2.38
C LEU A 67 -8.74 -6.68 -2.57
N ALA A 68 -9.32 -7.54 -1.74
CA ALA A 68 -9.00 -8.98 -1.79
C ALA A 68 -9.31 -9.59 -3.15
N HIS A 69 -10.41 -9.16 -3.79
CA HIS A 69 -10.73 -9.76 -5.08
C HIS A 69 -9.89 -9.21 -6.23
N ALA A 70 -9.08 -8.23 -5.96
CA ALA A 70 -8.05 -7.83 -6.92
C ALA A 70 -6.73 -8.49 -6.57
N GLY A 71 -6.71 -9.33 -5.53
CA GLY A 71 -5.48 -10.00 -5.12
C GLY A 71 -4.54 -9.11 -4.35
N ILE A 72 -5.03 -8.00 -3.83
CA ILE A 72 -4.19 -7.02 -3.14
C ILE A 72 -4.36 -7.17 -1.65
N HIS A 73 -3.25 -7.15 -0.93
CA HIS A 73 -3.26 -7.28 0.53
C HIS A 73 -2.23 -6.33 1.14
N SER A 74 -2.41 -6.01 2.41
CA SER A 74 -1.51 -5.08 3.08
C SER A 74 -0.32 -5.80 3.69
N VAL A 75 0.82 -5.15 3.69
CA VAL A 75 2.07 -5.69 4.24
C VAL A 75 2.74 -4.60 5.04
N ARG A 76 2.97 -4.88 6.33
CA ARG A 76 3.64 -3.93 7.18
C ARG A 76 5.15 -3.99 7.07
N GLU A 77 5.69 -5.12 6.65
CA GLU A 77 7.13 -5.29 6.50
C GLU A 77 7.60 -4.82 5.14
N TRP A 78 7.05 -3.71 4.69
CA TRP A 78 7.33 -3.21 3.36
C TRP A 78 8.76 -2.71 3.16
N PRO A 79 9.51 -2.27 4.19
CA PRO A 79 10.88 -1.82 3.89
C PRO A 79 11.74 -2.91 3.27
N GLU A 80 11.61 -4.15 3.76
CA GLU A 80 12.36 -5.24 3.19
C GLU A 80 11.84 -5.60 1.82
N LEU A 81 10.52 -5.56 1.67
CA LEU A 81 9.91 -5.87 0.40
C LEU A 81 10.28 -4.82 -0.66
N LEU A 82 10.36 -3.57 -0.27
CA LEU A 82 10.74 -2.51 -1.19
C LEU A 82 12.14 -2.72 -1.72
N SER A 83 13.05 -3.13 -0.85
CA SER A 83 14.42 -3.43 -1.29
C SER A 83 14.44 -4.54 -2.33
N GLU A 84 13.64 -5.59 -2.12
CA GLU A 84 13.57 -6.68 -3.08
C GLU A 84 13.00 -6.21 -4.40
N ASN A 85 11.97 -5.39 -4.36
CA ASN A 85 11.36 -4.89 -5.58
C ASN A 85 12.33 -4.01 -6.36
N LEU A 86 13.07 -3.18 -5.67
CA LEU A 86 14.03 -2.32 -6.34
C LEU A 86 15.16 -3.13 -6.94
N ALA A 87 15.61 -4.17 -6.25
CA ALA A 87 16.67 -5.02 -6.79
C ALA A 87 16.23 -5.70 -8.08
N GLU A 88 14.97 -6.12 -8.13
CA GLU A 88 14.48 -6.78 -9.32
C GLU A 88 14.29 -5.83 -10.49
N GLN A 89 14.02 -4.57 -10.20
CA GLN A 89 13.83 -3.59 -11.24
C GLN A 89 15.14 -3.01 -11.77
N ARG A 90 16.25 -3.31 -11.12
CA ARG A 90 17.51 -2.81 -11.53
C ARG A 90 17.92 -3.46 -12.82
N PRO A 91 18.47 -2.71 -13.78
CA PRO A 91 18.98 -3.30 -15.02
C PRO A 91 20.09 -4.25 -14.66
N THR A 92 20.11 -5.36 -15.34
CA THR A 92 21.18 -6.21 -15.08
C THR A 92 22.28 -5.78 -15.89
N ASN A 93 22.67 -5.38 -16.35
CA ASN A 93 23.75 -5.14 -16.97
C ASN A 93 24.43 -4.83 -16.90
N PRO A 94 24.84 -4.73 -17.23
CA PRO A 94 25.85 -4.78 -17.50
C PRO A 94 26.35 -4.40 -17.90
#